data_cf4d249b805ffc5fb442cc0ee7a5206f
#
_entry.id   cf4d249b805ffc5fb442cc0ee7a5206f
#
_cell.length_a   1.000
_cell.length_b   1.000
_cell.length_c   1.000
_cell.angle_alpha   90.00
_cell.angle_beta   90.00
_cell.angle_gamma   90.00
#
_symmetry.space_group_name_H-M   'P 1'
#
loop_
_entity.id
_entity.type
_entity.pdbx_description
1 polymer ?
#
loop_
_entity_poly.entity_id
_entity_poly.type
_entity_poly.pdbx_seq_one_letter_code
_entity_poly.pdbx_strand_id
1 'polypeptide(L)'
;LIIAEISLSQSANFSFETSGCRDCDQYANGIVQRSSLWLSGSSVMDPMKNSRILIRTGLTAPIQKLDDKVWTYPDFDIGLKITNNLAITGKIYGFSVEKDSPQVLGAGIQYFFGEKDTLDWIMSIQRIDLKGLNDFRLSSLTIDFRKWITWEPFQLRLGVGSNFFKEKSYIYNDDISPRMEGQTNYIGIDAMMHYGPIIYGIGGILDQNISMASVFIQKDFF
;
A
#
# COMPACT_ATOMS: atom_id res chain seq x y z
N LEU A 1 9.87 24.57 22.72
CA LEU A 1 9.17 24.36 21.43
C LEU A 1 10.16 23.64 20.52
N ILE A 2 10.11 22.31 20.46
CA ILE A 2 10.92 21.52 19.52
C ILE A 2 10.13 21.55 18.22
N ILE A 3 10.53 22.43 17.29
CA ILE A 3 10.14 22.34 15.90
C ILE A 3 10.96 21.19 15.34
N ALA A 4 10.36 19.97 15.32
CA ALA A 4 10.88 18.92 14.49
C ALA A 4 10.85 19.46 13.06
N GLU A 5 11.99 19.72 12.47
CA GLU A 5 12.11 19.86 11.02
C GLU A 5 11.58 18.55 10.43
N ILE A 6 10.33 18.58 9.97
CA ILE A 6 9.82 17.57 9.08
C ILE A 6 10.60 17.80 7.79
N SER A 7 11.76 17.16 7.70
CA SER A 7 12.45 16.97 6.43
C SER A 7 11.39 16.44 5.48
N LEU A 8 10.99 17.24 4.51
CA LEU A 8 10.11 16.83 3.44
C LEU A 8 10.70 15.55 2.87
N SER A 9 10.05 14.42 3.15
CA SER A 9 10.50 13.13 2.65
C SER A 9 10.61 13.25 1.13
N GLN A 10 11.70 12.77 0.60
CA GLN A 10 11.88 12.74 -0.85
C GLN A 10 10.70 11.99 -1.46
N SER A 11 10.21 12.45 -2.60
CA SER A 11 9.22 11.72 -3.39
C SER A 11 9.74 10.31 -3.71
N ALA A 12 8.84 9.38 -3.99
CA ALA A 12 9.17 8.00 -4.31
C ALA A 12 10.35 7.90 -5.29
N ASN A 13 11.26 6.97 -5.05
CA ASN A 13 12.34 6.67 -5.98
C ASN A 13 12.13 5.26 -6.55
N PHE A 14 12.20 5.16 -7.88
CA PHE A 14 12.07 3.92 -8.62
C PHE A 14 13.30 3.64 -9.50
N SER A 15 14.36 4.44 -9.36
CA SER A 15 15.58 4.25 -10.15
C SER A 15 16.51 3.23 -9.51
N PHE A 16 17.01 2.31 -10.32
CA PHE A 16 18.01 1.32 -9.94
C PHE A 16 19.43 1.88 -10.00
N GLU A 17 19.72 3.07 -9.59
CA GLU A 17 21.03 3.75 -9.59
C GLU A 17 22.22 2.83 -9.99
N THR A 18 22.46 2.68 -11.31
CA THR A 18 23.44 1.73 -11.82
C THR A 18 24.88 2.27 -11.80
N SER A 19 25.07 3.56 -11.54
CA SER A 19 26.39 4.18 -11.50
C SER A 19 26.95 4.20 -10.08
N GLY A 20 27.91 3.31 -9.80
CA GLY A 20 28.69 3.33 -8.55
C GLY A 20 28.14 2.50 -7.39
N CYS A 21 27.11 1.71 -7.60
CA CYS A 21 26.62 0.79 -6.58
C CYS A 21 27.60 -0.39 -6.37
N ARG A 22 27.85 -0.76 -5.10
CA ARG A 22 28.66 -1.93 -4.75
C ARG A 22 27.92 -3.25 -4.93
N ASP A 23 26.60 -3.22 -4.76
CA ASP A 23 25.69 -4.36 -4.89
C ASP A 23 24.40 -3.87 -5.53
N CYS A 24 24.43 -3.75 -6.85
CA CYS A 24 23.33 -3.18 -7.63
C CYS A 24 22.07 -4.05 -7.56
N ASP A 25 22.23 -5.38 -7.53
CA ASP A 25 21.09 -6.30 -7.43
C ASP A 25 20.38 -6.18 -6.08
N GLN A 26 21.13 -6.09 -4.98
CA GLN A 26 20.53 -5.91 -3.64
C GLN A 26 19.80 -4.58 -3.52
N TYR A 27 20.36 -3.50 -4.09
CA TYR A 27 19.71 -2.18 -4.09
C TYR A 27 18.42 -2.19 -4.92
N ALA A 28 18.49 -2.71 -6.16
CA ALA A 28 17.32 -2.85 -7.02
C ALA A 28 16.21 -3.70 -6.36
N ASN A 29 16.59 -4.83 -5.76
CA ASN A 29 15.68 -5.68 -5.02
C ASN A 29 15.03 -4.93 -3.83
N GLY A 30 15.80 -4.10 -3.13
CA GLY A 30 15.30 -3.24 -2.05
C GLY A 30 14.24 -2.25 -2.52
N ILE A 31 14.38 -1.65 -3.71
CA ILE A 31 13.38 -0.77 -4.32
C ILE A 31 12.13 -1.56 -4.72
N VAL A 32 12.30 -2.71 -5.38
CA VAL A 32 11.19 -3.56 -5.83
C VAL A 32 10.36 -4.05 -4.65
N GLN A 33 10.99 -4.53 -3.58
CA GLN A 33 10.30 -5.00 -2.39
C GLN A 33 9.51 -3.88 -1.70
N ARG A 34 10.09 -2.68 -1.54
CA ARG A 34 9.38 -1.53 -0.97
C ARG A 34 8.19 -1.12 -1.83
N SER A 35 8.39 -1.04 -3.14
CA SER A 35 7.32 -0.72 -4.08
C SER A 35 6.20 -1.76 -4.05
N SER A 36 6.54 -3.05 -3.97
CA SER A 36 5.55 -4.13 -3.90
C SER A 36 4.75 -4.08 -2.59
N LEU A 37 5.42 -3.81 -1.47
CA LEU A 37 4.77 -3.72 -0.18
C LEU A 37 3.88 -2.47 -0.06
N TRP A 38 4.30 -1.33 -0.65
CA TRP A 38 3.43 -0.17 -0.80
C TRP A 38 2.16 -0.49 -1.60
N LEU A 39 2.28 -1.20 -2.73
CA LEU A 39 1.12 -1.60 -3.54
C LEU A 39 0.19 -2.57 -2.80
N SER A 40 0.68 -3.30 -1.80
CA SER A 40 -0.13 -4.22 -1.01
C SER A 40 -1.12 -3.53 -0.05
N GLY A 41 -0.96 -2.24 0.19
CA GLY A 41 -1.90 -1.46 0.99
C GLY A 41 -3.33 -1.60 0.45
N SER A 42 -4.29 -1.90 1.31
CA SER A 42 -5.70 -2.07 0.95
C SER A 42 -6.56 -0.94 1.51
N SER A 43 -7.59 -0.54 0.76
CA SER A 43 -8.58 0.41 1.25
C SER A 43 -9.26 -0.08 2.53
N VAL A 44 -9.73 0.86 3.35
CA VAL A 44 -10.33 0.57 4.64
C VAL A 44 -11.84 0.79 4.55
N MET A 45 -12.58 -0.20 4.06
CA MET A 45 -14.03 -0.13 4.01
C MET A 45 -14.64 -0.73 5.28
N ASP A 46 -15.48 0.06 5.95
CA ASP A 46 -16.18 -0.40 7.15
C ASP A 46 -17.30 -1.37 6.75
N PRO A 47 -17.23 -2.63 7.17
CA PRO A 47 -18.23 -3.63 6.79
C PRO A 47 -19.62 -3.33 7.36
N MET A 48 -19.70 -2.67 8.51
CA MET A 48 -20.96 -2.41 9.23
C MET A 48 -21.67 -1.13 8.78
N LYS A 49 -20.96 -0.23 8.09
CA LYS A 49 -21.59 1.00 7.56
C LYS A 49 -22.41 0.74 6.31
N ASN A 50 -23.49 1.49 6.17
CA ASN A 50 -24.35 1.45 4.98
C ASN A 50 -23.74 2.24 3.79
N SER A 51 -22.68 3.01 4.01
CA SER A 51 -22.00 3.74 2.94
C SER A 51 -21.50 2.79 1.85
N ARG A 52 -21.75 3.16 0.60
CA ARG A 52 -21.44 2.32 -0.55
C ARG A 52 -20.18 2.73 -1.28
N ILE A 53 -19.82 3.99 -1.24
CA ILE A 53 -18.65 4.52 -1.95
C ILE A 53 -17.65 5.02 -0.93
N LEU A 54 -16.40 4.70 -1.14
CA LEU A 54 -15.26 5.12 -0.36
C LEU A 54 -14.24 5.78 -1.27
N ILE A 55 -13.71 6.92 -0.85
CA ILE A 55 -12.52 7.53 -1.44
C ILE A 55 -11.51 7.74 -0.33
N ARG A 56 -10.29 7.25 -0.52
CA ARG A 56 -9.18 7.39 0.40
C ARG A 56 -7.98 7.98 -0.32
N THR A 57 -7.29 8.90 0.34
CA THR A 57 -5.99 9.39 -0.08
C THR A 57 -5.03 9.38 1.09
N GLY A 58 -3.75 9.19 0.83
CA GLY A 58 -2.76 9.09 1.88
C GLY A 58 -1.33 9.12 1.37
N LEU A 59 -0.43 8.89 2.30
CA LEU A 59 1.01 8.76 2.06
C LEU A 59 1.51 7.55 2.83
N THR A 60 2.37 6.76 2.19
CA THR A 60 3.01 5.59 2.79
C THR A 60 4.52 5.74 2.68
N ALA A 61 5.24 5.44 3.74
CA ALA A 61 6.70 5.47 3.77
C ALA A 61 7.26 4.22 4.44
N PRO A 62 8.40 3.67 3.99
CA PRO A 62 9.12 2.64 4.72
C PRO A 62 9.69 3.22 6.00
N ILE A 63 9.71 2.42 7.07
CA ILE A 63 10.33 2.79 8.35
C ILE A 63 11.85 2.65 8.23
N GLN A 64 12.32 1.62 7.51
CA GLN A 64 13.75 1.38 7.29
C GLN A 64 14.24 2.19 6.09
N LYS A 65 15.39 2.82 6.28
CA LYS A 65 16.11 3.53 5.21
C LYS A 65 16.68 2.55 4.17
N LEU A 66 16.84 3.01 2.95
CA LEU A 66 17.67 2.40 1.92
C LEU A 66 18.69 3.46 1.49
N ASP A 67 19.97 3.20 1.64
CA ASP A 67 21.06 4.16 1.43
C ASP A 67 20.83 5.51 2.13
N ASP A 68 20.51 5.45 3.44
CA ASP A 68 20.21 6.60 4.29
C ASP A 68 19.04 7.48 3.85
N LYS A 69 18.27 7.05 2.85
CA LYS A 69 17.10 7.75 2.31
C LYS A 69 15.80 7.06 2.70
N VAL A 70 14.76 7.86 2.88
CA VAL A 70 13.37 7.40 3.05
C VAL A 70 12.53 8.09 1.99
N TRP A 71 11.78 7.31 1.22
CA TRP A 71 10.89 7.81 0.18
C TRP A 71 9.44 7.70 0.61
N THR A 72 8.62 8.62 0.15
CA THR A 72 7.19 8.63 0.43
C THR A 72 6.42 8.31 -0.84
N TYR A 73 5.52 7.39 -0.75
CA TYR A 73 4.65 6.93 -1.84
C TYR A 73 3.24 7.47 -1.63
N PRO A 74 2.62 8.10 -2.65
CA PRO A 74 1.23 8.51 -2.56
C PRO A 74 0.30 7.31 -2.62
N ASP A 75 -0.84 7.39 -1.92
CA ASP A 75 -1.92 6.43 -1.97
C ASP A 75 -3.21 7.09 -2.42
N PHE A 76 -3.94 6.44 -3.32
CA PHE A 76 -5.29 6.81 -3.69
C PHE A 76 -6.10 5.55 -3.97
N ASP A 77 -7.16 5.35 -3.19
CA ASP A 77 -8.03 4.19 -3.26
C ASP A 77 -9.49 4.61 -3.47
N ILE A 78 -10.19 3.80 -4.23
CA ILE A 78 -11.63 3.88 -4.39
C ILE A 78 -12.23 2.54 -3.96
N GLY A 79 -13.35 2.57 -3.22
CA GLY A 79 -14.12 1.38 -2.85
C GLY A 79 -15.58 1.53 -3.23
N LEU A 80 -16.18 0.43 -3.66
CA LEU A 80 -17.61 0.34 -3.97
C LEU A 80 -18.20 -0.91 -3.33
N LYS A 81 -19.08 -0.74 -2.35
CA LYS A 81 -19.81 -1.83 -1.71
C LYS A 81 -20.99 -2.25 -2.60
N ILE A 82 -20.91 -3.45 -3.16
CA ILE A 82 -21.94 -4.00 -4.07
C ILE A 82 -23.09 -4.61 -3.26
N THR A 83 -22.74 -5.38 -2.24
CA THR A 83 -23.68 -5.95 -1.27
C THR A 83 -23.17 -5.71 0.14
N ASN A 84 -23.94 -6.11 1.16
CA ASN A 84 -23.48 -6.00 2.54
C ASN A 84 -22.18 -6.79 2.80
N ASN A 85 -21.95 -7.84 2.05
CA ASN A 85 -20.83 -8.77 2.23
C ASN A 85 -19.72 -8.60 1.18
N LEU A 86 -19.93 -7.77 0.14
CA LEU A 86 -19.01 -7.72 -1.00
C LEU A 86 -18.74 -6.27 -1.40
N ALA A 87 -17.47 -5.93 -1.55
CA ALA A 87 -17.03 -4.69 -2.14
C ALA A 87 -15.98 -4.91 -3.23
N ILE A 88 -15.96 -4.01 -4.20
CA ILE A 88 -14.88 -3.88 -5.17
C ILE A 88 -14.02 -2.71 -4.76
N THR A 89 -12.72 -2.85 -4.87
CA THR A 89 -11.73 -1.80 -4.60
C THR A 89 -10.90 -1.53 -5.84
N GLY A 90 -10.37 -0.32 -5.96
CA GLY A 90 -9.50 0.06 -7.06
C GLY A 90 -8.44 1.07 -6.65
N LYS A 91 -7.28 0.96 -7.31
CA LYS A 91 -6.20 1.95 -7.31
C LYS A 91 -6.00 2.39 -8.75
N ILE A 92 -6.33 3.64 -9.07
CA ILE A 92 -6.23 4.18 -10.44
C ILE A 92 -5.73 5.61 -10.33
N TYR A 93 -4.42 5.81 -10.42
CA TYR A 93 -3.80 7.14 -10.38
C TYR A 93 -2.41 7.12 -11.00
N GLY A 94 -1.94 8.31 -11.34
CA GLY A 94 -0.57 8.56 -11.80
C GLY A 94 0.00 9.79 -11.11
N PHE A 95 1.30 9.85 -11.03
CA PHE A 95 2.03 10.99 -10.48
C PHE A 95 3.37 11.13 -11.22
N SER A 96 4.09 12.22 -10.99
CA SER A 96 5.39 12.46 -11.62
C SER A 96 6.47 12.46 -10.55
N VAL A 97 7.57 11.78 -10.82
CA VAL A 97 8.74 11.71 -9.94
C VAL A 97 9.99 11.80 -10.80
N GLU A 98 10.73 12.90 -10.66
CA GLU A 98 11.96 13.14 -11.42
C GLU A 98 11.80 12.85 -12.94
N LYS A 99 12.32 11.72 -13.40
CA LYS A 99 12.26 11.29 -14.82
C LYS A 99 11.17 10.28 -15.12
N ASP A 100 10.47 9.81 -14.07
CA ASP A 100 9.44 8.78 -14.17
C ASP A 100 8.03 9.37 -14.12
N SER A 101 7.08 8.67 -14.72
CA SER A 101 5.66 8.96 -14.65
C SER A 101 4.89 7.72 -14.16
N PRO A 102 5.07 7.34 -12.87
CA PRO A 102 4.45 6.16 -12.31
C PRO A 102 2.94 6.16 -12.48
N GLN A 103 2.42 5.03 -12.94
CA GLN A 103 1.00 4.77 -13.08
C GLN A 103 0.64 3.54 -12.27
N VAL A 104 -0.22 3.72 -11.29
CA VAL A 104 -0.75 2.65 -10.45
C VAL A 104 -2.14 2.30 -10.95
N LEU A 105 -2.31 1.07 -11.37
CA LEU A 105 -3.57 0.57 -11.91
C LEU A 105 -3.88 -0.81 -11.33
N GLY A 106 -5.03 -0.95 -10.71
CA GLY A 106 -5.45 -2.25 -10.23
C GLY A 106 -6.82 -2.27 -9.61
N ALA A 107 -7.26 -3.47 -9.30
CA ALA A 107 -8.55 -3.73 -8.67
C ALA A 107 -8.44 -4.88 -7.68
N GLY A 108 -9.40 -4.92 -6.77
CA GLY A 108 -9.53 -5.97 -5.78
C GLY A 108 -10.97 -6.21 -5.40
N ILE A 109 -11.16 -7.26 -4.62
CA ILE A 109 -12.44 -7.65 -4.05
C ILE A 109 -12.25 -7.78 -2.55
N GLN A 110 -13.18 -7.25 -1.77
CA GLN A 110 -13.26 -7.47 -0.33
C GLN A 110 -14.54 -8.23 0.00
N TYR A 111 -14.39 -9.30 0.74
CA TYR A 111 -15.50 -10.09 1.26
C TYR A 111 -15.58 -9.92 2.77
N PHE A 112 -16.76 -9.52 3.25
CA PHE A 112 -17.04 -9.28 4.67
C PHE A 112 -17.83 -10.45 5.23
N PHE A 113 -17.42 -10.96 6.39
CA PHE A 113 -18.10 -12.06 7.07
C PHE A 113 -17.90 -11.96 8.59
N GLY A 114 -18.70 -12.71 9.32
CA GLY A 114 -18.73 -12.70 10.77
C GLY A 114 -19.98 -13.39 11.30
N GLU A 115 -20.30 -13.16 12.57
CA GLU A 115 -21.55 -13.63 13.15
C GLU A 115 -22.75 -12.86 12.59
N LYS A 116 -23.97 -13.38 12.78
CA LYS A 116 -25.19 -12.95 12.06
C LYS A 116 -25.43 -11.45 11.98
N ASP A 117 -24.97 -10.67 12.97
CA ASP A 117 -25.20 -9.22 13.05
C ASP A 117 -23.89 -8.39 13.09
N THR A 118 -22.73 -9.05 12.94
CA THR A 118 -21.42 -8.40 12.99
C THR A 118 -20.51 -8.94 11.88
N LEU A 119 -20.34 -8.14 10.82
CA LEU A 119 -19.40 -8.46 9.73
C LEU A 119 -18.02 -7.91 10.10
N ASP A 120 -17.36 -8.51 11.06
CA ASP A 120 -16.10 -7.99 11.63
C ASP A 120 -14.83 -8.57 11.00
N TRP A 121 -14.97 -9.50 10.07
CA TRP A 121 -13.87 -10.07 9.33
C TRP A 121 -13.87 -9.62 7.87
N ILE A 122 -12.69 -9.35 7.35
CA ILE A 122 -12.48 -8.91 5.97
C ILE A 122 -11.43 -9.82 5.33
N MET A 123 -11.80 -10.45 4.23
CA MET A 123 -10.86 -11.08 3.31
C MET A 123 -10.77 -10.22 2.06
N SER A 124 -9.57 -9.89 1.63
CA SER A 124 -9.35 -9.13 0.40
C SER A 124 -8.36 -9.81 -0.52
N ILE A 125 -8.62 -9.70 -1.81
CA ILE A 125 -7.70 -10.10 -2.87
C ILE A 125 -7.62 -8.92 -3.84
N GLN A 126 -6.40 -8.45 -4.13
CA GLN A 126 -6.19 -7.36 -5.08
C GLN A 126 -5.00 -7.62 -5.98
N ARG A 127 -5.10 -7.16 -7.21
CA ARG A 127 -3.98 -7.12 -8.15
C ARG A 127 -3.74 -5.69 -8.60
N ILE A 128 -2.51 -5.23 -8.41
CA ILE A 128 -2.08 -3.87 -8.74
C ILE A 128 -0.85 -3.96 -9.62
N ASP A 129 -0.86 -3.21 -10.72
CA ASP A 129 0.28 -3.05 -11.62
C ASP A 129 0.85 -1.62 -11.49
N LEU A 130 2.17 -1.51 -11.39
CA LEU A 130 2.94 -0.28 -11.45
C LEU A 130 3.67 -0.23 -12.78
N LYS A 131 3.39 0.79 -13.57
CA LYS A 131 3.93 1.03 -14.92
C LYS A 131 4.41 2.47 -15.05
N GLY A 132 4.96 2.82 -16.20
CA GLY A 132 5.43 4.19 -16.48
C GLY A 132 6.75 4.54 -15.79
N LEU A 133 7.52 3.53 -15.40
CA LEU A 133 8.89 3.66 -14.90
C LEU A 133 9.89 3.37 -16.00
N ASN A 134 11.05 4.01 -15.95
CA ASN A 134 12.13 3.81 -16.91
C ASN A 134 12.87 2.49 -16.70
N ASP A 135 13.04 2.08 -15.45
CA ASP A 135 13.93 0.99 -15.07
C ASP A 135 13.21 -0.37 -14.99
N PHE A 136 11.93 -0.40 -14.59
CA PHE A 136 11.18 -1.64 -14.43
C PHE A 136 9.67 -1.47 -14.51
N ARG A 137 8.97 -2.57 -14.52
CA ARG A 137 7.54 -2.66 -14.24
C ARG A 137 7.28 -3.67 -13.14
N LEU A 138 6.26 -3.46 -12.33
CA LEU A 138 5.94 -4.30 -11.19
C LEU A 138 4.47 -4.72 -11.22
N SER A 139 4.19 -5.99 -10.97
CA SER A 139 2.85 -6.53 -10.74
C SER A 139 2.80 -7.13 -9.34
N SER A 140 1.81 -6.77 -8.56
CA SER A 140 1.61 -7.20 -7.18
C SER A 140 0.24 -7.86 -7.04
N LEU A 141 0.20 -9.07 -6.48
CA LEU A 141 -1.02 -9.78 -6.07
C LEU A 141 -1.01 -9.92 -4.56
N THR A 142 -1.98 -9.32 -3.89
CA THR A 142 -2.09 -9.35 -2.44
C THR A 142 -3.32 -10.14 -2.00
N ILE A 143 -3.14 -10.98 -1.01
CA ILE A 143 -4.22 -11.65 -0.27
C ILE A 143 -4.09 -11.21 1.18
N ASP A 144 -5.17 -10.69 1.76
CA ASP A 144 -5.17 -10.07 3.07
C ASP A 144 -6.39 -10.53 3.86
N PHE A 145 -6.19 -10.80 5.13
CA PHE A 145 -7.22 -11.28 6.05
C PHE A 145 -7.14 -10.47 7.35
N ARG A 146 -8.17 -9.71 7.67
CA ARG A 146 -8.18 -8.80 8.82
C ARG A 146 -9.46 -8.86 9.61
N LYS A 147 -9.33 -8.58 10.91
CA LYS A 147 -10.42 -8.35 11.82
C LYS A 147 -10.63 -6.87 12.05
N TRP A 148 -11.88 -6.45 12.01
CA TRP A 148 -12.33 -5.12 12.40
C TRP A 148 -12.69 -5.11 13.88
N ILE A 149 -12.17 -4.16 14.63
CA ILE A 149 -12.40 -4.01 16.06
C ILE A 149 -12.86 -2.57 16.30
N THR A 150 -14.07 -2.41 16.82
CA THR A 150 -14.60 -1.08 17.17
C THR A 150 -14.33 -0.82 18.65
N TRP A 151 -13.61 0.27 18.92
CA TRP A 151 -13.32 0.74 20.25
C TRP A 151 -13.49 2.26 20.27
N GLU A 152 -14.72 2.70 20.52
CA GLU A 152 -15.06 4.12 20.46
C GLU A 152 -14.12 5.01 21.28
N PRO A 153 -13.59 6.12 20.72
CA PRO A 153 -13.87 6.67 19.39
C PRO A 153 -13.02 6.09 18.26
N PHE A 154 -12.24 5.07 18.52
CA PHE A 154 -11.30 4.46 17.57
C PHE A 154 -11.87 3.21 16.91
N GLN A 155 -11.44 2.98 15.71
CA GLN A 155 -11.62 1.71 15.01
C GLN A 155 -10.24 1.16 14.66
N LEU A 156 -10.05 -0.11 14.91
CA LEU A 156 -8.82 -0.83 14.61
C LEU A 156 -9.10 -1.91 13.58
N ARG A 157 -8.16 -2.11 12.67
CA ARG A 157 -8.15 -3.22 11.74
C ARG A 157 -6.81 -3.94 11.86
N LEU A 158 -6.84 -5.19 12.27
CA LEU A 158 -5.64 -5.99 12.52
C LEU A 158 -5.73 -7.30 11.76
N GLY A 159 -4.65 -7.71 11.13
CA GLY A 159 -4.61 -8.99 10.43
C GLY A 159 -3.29 -9.33 9.79
N VAL A 160 -3.35 -10.30 8.89
CA VAL A 160 -2.20 -10.84 8.18
C VAL A 160 -2.45 -10.84 6.69
N GLY A 161 -1.38 -10.75 5.91
CA GLY A 161 -1.46 -10.80 4.46
C GLY A 161 -0.20 -11.37 3.82
N SER A 162 -0.35 -11.73 2.57
CA SER A 162 0.74 -12.14 1.69
C SER A 162 0.68 -11.35 0.41
N ASN A 163 1.80 -10.82 0.01
CA ASN A 163 1.98 -10.11 -1.25
C ASN A 163 2.94 -10.88 -2.14
N PHE A 164 2.48 -11.27 -3.32
CA PHE A 164 3.27 -11.93 -4.37
C PHE A 164 3.57 -10.91 -5.44
N PHE A 165 4.83 -10.71 -5.76
CA PHE A 165 5.21 -9.72 -6.76
C PHE A 165 6.07 -10.33 -7.87
N LYS A 166 5.94 -9.71 -9.05
CA LYS A 166 6.74 -10.00 -10.24
C LYS A 166 7.18 -8.67 -10.83
N GLU A 167 8.47 -8.50 -10.87
CA GLU A 167 9.15 -7.39 -11.51
C GLU A 167 9.73 -7.84 -12.84
N LYS A 168 9.77 -6.94 -13.82
CA LYS A 168 10.53 -7.09 -15.05
C LYS A 168 11.37 -5.85 -15.27
N SER A 169 12.69 -6.02 -15.20
CA SER A 169 13.66 -4.96 -15.46
C SER A 169 13.70 -4.60 -16.95
N TYR A 170 13.94 -3.32 -17.24
CA TYR A 170 14.26 -2.79 -18.57
C TYR A 170 15.74 -2.47 -18.74
N ILE A 171 16.49 -2.54 -17.63
CA ILE A 171 17.94 -2.30 -17.65
C ILE A 171 18.66 -3.59 -18.05
N TYR A 172 19.50 -3.48 -19.07
CA TYR A 172 20.40 -4.54 -19.49
C TYR A 172 21.76 -4.31 -18.84
N ASN A 173 21.92 -4.82 -17.63
CA ASN A 173 23.18 -4.80 -16.90
C ASN A 173 23.39 -6.20 -16.29
N ASP A 174 24.61 -6.73 -16.44
CA ASP A 174 24.96 -8.06 -15.89
C ASP A 174 24.91 -8.10 -14.36
N ASP A 175 24.97 -6.94 -13.71
CA ASP A 175 24.93 -6.80 -12.25
C ASP A 175 23.48 -6.71 -11.68
N ILE A 176 22.45 -6.74 -12.53
CA ILE A 176 21.04 -6.64 -12.10
C ILE A 176 20.24 -7.77 -12.75
N SER A 177 19.53 -8.51 -11.93
CA SER A 177 18.65 -9.58 -12.40
C SER A 177 17.60 -9.04 -13.37
N PRO A 178 17.42 -9.66 -14.55
CA PRO A 178 16.45 -9.19 -15.56
C PRO A 178 15.00 -9.34 -15.12
N ARG A 179 14.77 -10.09 -14.03
CA ARG A 179 13.46 -10.34 -13.43
C ARG A 179 13.60 -10.70 -11.97
N MET A 180 12.80 -10.09 -11.15
CA MET A 180 12.69 -10.40 -9.72
C MET A 180 11.28 -10.87 -9.41
N GLU A 181 11.16 -11.95 -8.66
CA GLU A 181 9.89 -12.47 -8.16
C GLU A 181 10.05 -12.78 -6.67
N GLY A 182 9.00 -12.56 -5.91
CA GLY A 182 9.07 -12.85 -4.49
C GLY A 182 7.70 -12.85 -3.83
N GLN A 183 7.74 -13.18 -2.56
CA GLN A 183 6.59 -13.18 -1.65
C GLN A 183 7.00 -12.48 -0.36
N THR A 184 6.12 -11.61 0.13
CA THR A 184 6.26 -10.92 1.42
C THR A 184 5.04 -11.26 2.28
N ASN A 185 5.26 -11.83 3.46
CA ASN A 185 4.21 -12.09 4.44
C ASN A 185 4.27 -11.01 5.50
N TYR A 186 3.13 -10.43 5.85
CA TYR A 186 3.13 -9.29 6.74
C TYR A 186 1.96 -9.32 7.75
N ILE A 187 2.14 -8.57 8.82
CA ILE A 187 1.07 -8.17 9.74
C ILE A 187 0.62 -6.76 9.35
N GLY A 188 -0.67 -6.57 9.16
CA GLY A 188 -1.28 -5.28 8.87
C GLY A 188 -2.05 -4.73 10.06
N ILE A 189 -1.83 -3.46 10.37
CA ILE A 189 -2.51 -2.75 11.46
C ILE A 189 -2.98 -1.41 10.92
N ASP A 190 -4.24 -1.06 11.14
CA ASP A 190 -4.76 0.27 10.86
C ASP A 190 -5.54 0.77 12.09
N ALA A 191 -5.31 2.02 12.45
CA ALA A 191 -6.08 2.73 13.47
C ALA A 191 -6.76 3.94 12.84
N MET A 192 -8.05 4.10 13.09
CA MET A 192 -8.88 5.12 12.47
C MET A 192 -9.71 5.85 13.49
N MET A 193 -9.97 7.11 13.24
CA MET A 193 -10.84 7.96 14.06
C MET A 193 -11.80 8.75 13.17
N HIS A 194 -13.05 8.77 13.53
CA HIS A 194 -14.08 9.55 12.85
C HIS A 194 -14.12 10.99 13.38
N TYR A 195 -14.10 11.95 12.47
CA TYR A 195 -14.35 13.34 12.76
C TYR A 195 -15.38 13.90 11.76
N GLY A 196 -16.64 13.90 12.15
CA GLY A 196 -17.74 14.21 11.24
C GLY A 196 -17.81 13.22 10.07
N PRO A 197 -17.86 13.70 8.82
CA PRO A 197 -17.94 12.83 7.63
C PRO A 197 -16.57 12.30 7.17
N ILE A 198 -15.49 12.66 7.86
CA ILE A 198 -14.12 12.36 7.48
C ILE A 198 -13.53 11.36 8.48
N ILE A 199 -12.78 10.40 7.96
CA ILE A 199 -12.02 9.43 8.74
C ILE A 199 -10.55 9.76 8.56
N TYR A 200 -9.84 9.92 9.66
CA TYR A 200 -8.39 10.02 9.70
C TYR A 200 -7.83 8.69 10.19
N GLY A 201 -6.78 8.24 9.55
CA GLY A 201 -6.17 6.98 9.94
C GLY A 201 -4.67 6.95 9.78
N ILE A 202 -4.09 6.06 10.54
CA ILE A 202 -2.71 5.64 10.42
C ILE A 202 -2.70 4.15 10.16
N GLY A 203 -1.77 3.68 9.36
CA GLY A 203 -1.63 2.27 9.03
C GLY A 203 -0.18 1.81 9.16
N GLY A 204 -0.02 0.52 9.30
CA GLY A 204 1.28 -0.13 9.29
C GLY A 204 1.21 -1.50 8.63
N ILE A 205 2.24 -1.80 7.86
CA ILE A 205 2.50 -3.13 7.31
C ILE A 205 3.86 -3.55 7.82
N LEU A 206 3.90 -4.61 8.62
CA LEU A 206 5.10 -5.09 9.30
C LEU A 206 5.52 -6.43 8.70
N ASP A 207 6.67 -6.46 8.05
CA ASP A 207 7.37 -7.65 7.58
C ASP A 207 8.73 -7.76 8.28
N GLN A 208 9.39 -8.90 8.18
CA GLN A 208 10.68 -9.16 8.82
C GLN A 208 11.79 -8.22 8.34
N ASN A 209 11.76 -7.84 7.06
CA ASN A 209 12.81 -7.06 6.41
C ASN A 209 12.43 -5.61 6.20
N ILE A 210 11.15 -5.33 5.89
CA ILE A 210 10.68 -4.01 5.50
C ILE A 210 9.36 -3.75 6.18
N SER A 211 9.26 -2.63 6.88
CA SER A 211 8.02 -2.17 7.47
C SER A 211 7.61 -0.85 6.84
N MET A 212 6.32 -0.69 6.60
CA MET A 212 5.73 0.53 6.03
C MET A 212 4.80 1.18 7.04
N ALA A 213 4.85 2.50 7.12
CA ALA A 213 3.89 3.29 7.86
C ALA A 213 3.09 4.16 6.90
N SER A 214 1.81 4.32 7.13
CA SER A 214 0.93 5.15 6.31
C SER A 214 0.11 6.11 7.15
N VAL A 215 -0.21 7.26 6.56
CA VAL A 215 -1.22 8.19 7.07
C VAL A 215 -2.23 8.44 5.97
N PHE A 216 -3.51 8.48 6.30
CA PHE A 216 -4.55 8.63 5.29
C PHE A 216 -5.76 9.40 5.80
N ILE A 217 -6.47 9.95 4.85
CA ILE A 217 -7.78 10.58 5.02
C ILE A 217 -8.74 9.84 4.10
N GLN A 218 -9.92 9.54 4.63
CA GLN A 218 -10.96 8.81 3.93
C GLN A 218 -12.30 9.51 4.09
N LYS A 219 -13.11 9.43 3.06
CA LYS A 219 -14.51 9.83 3.10
C LYS A 219 -15.40 8.75 2.53
N ASP A 220 -16.43 8.42 3.29
CA ASP A 220 -17.46 7.46 2.90
C ASP A 220 -18.69 8.24 2.44
N PHE A 221 -19.32 7.76 1.35
CA PHE A 221 -20.50 8.38 0.72
C PHE A 221 -21.64 7.37 0.59
N PHE A 222 -22.88 7.83 0.81
CA PHE A 222 -24.18 7.14 0.67
C PHE A 222 -24.33 5.90 1.54
#